data_0e3976736d0eefcf36d1cbed7900a1e8
#
_entry.id   0e3976736d0eefcf36d1cbed7900a1e8
#
_cell.length_a   1.000
_cell.length_b   1.000
_cell.length_c   1.000
_cell.angle_alpha   90.00
_cell.angle_beta   90.00
_cell.angle_gamma   90.00
#
_symmetry.space_group_name_H-M   'P 1'
#
loop_
_entity.id
_entity.type
_entity.pdbx_description
1 polymer ?
#
loop_
_entity_poly.entity_id
_entity_poly.type
_entity_poly.pdbx_seq_one_letter_code
_entity_poly.pdbx_strand_id
1 'polypeptide(L)'
;TLEGGTGCVHTAPGHGVEDFEVCVNHYPQVPVVVPVDDAGRLTAEAGEKFAGLKVWDANKVILEHIKESGHLMGVQHITHQYPHCWRCHHPIIFRATEQWFCSIDAFKEDVYKAIDSVHWQPAWGHDRMAGMVRDRSDWCISRQRVWGVPIPVFYCKKCGKYHITDASIKAVSDLFRKEGSDAWYKYDANDILPKTEVCECGASDWEKDP
;
A
#
# COMPACT_ATOMS: atom_id res chain seq x y z
N THR A 1 24.58 -12.35 -1.38
CA THR A 1 25.28 -12.47 -0.09
C THR A 1 26.79 -12.49 -0.31
N LEU A 2 27.58 -12.25 0.74
CA LEU A 2 29.04 -12.32 0.65
C LEU A 2 29.54 -13.75 0.39
N GLU A 3 28.70 -14.74 0.65
CA GLU A 3 29.03 -16.17 0.54
C GLU A 3 28.54 -16.82 -0.77
N GLY A 4 27.78 -16.10 -1.58
CA GLY A 4 27.21 -16.65 -2.81
C GLY A 4 27.20 -15.66 -3.97
N GLY A 5 27.46 -16.15 -5.17
CA GLY A 5 27.44 -15.37 -6.40
C GLY A 5 28.58 -14.36 -6.51
N THR A 6 28.32 -13.22 -7.13
CA THR A 6 29.29 -12.15 -7.40
C THR A 6 29.33 -11.08 -6.30
N GLY A 7 28.39 -11.11 -5.34
CA GLY A 7 28.17 -10.03 -4.37
C GLY A 7 27.36 -8.86 -4.93
N CYS A 8 27.08 -8.83 -6.23
CA CYS A 8 26.21 -7.84 -6.85
C CYS A 8 24.75 -8.33 -6.80
N VAL A 9 23.90 -7.60 -6.09
CA VAL A 9 22.48 -7.94 -5.93
C VAL A 9 21.63 -6.87 -6.62
N HIS A 10 20.72 -7.32 -7.48
CA HIS A 10 19.68 -6.46 -8.00
C HIS A 10 18.61 -6.26 -6.92
N THR A 11 18.25 -5.02 -6.64
CA THR A 11 17.28 -4.65 -5.61
C THR A 11 16.16 -3.83 -6.22
N ALA A 12 14.92 -4.31 -6.08
CA ALA A 12 13.72 -3.68 -6.62
C ALA A 12 12.71 -3.38 -5.49
N PRO A 13 12.80 -2.23 -4.81
CA PRO A 13 12.00 -1.92 -3.63
C PRO A 13 10.50 -1.89 -3.90
N GLY A 14 10.09 -1.67 -5.14
CA GLY A 14 8.67 -1.74 -5.54
C GLY A 14 8.11 -3.15 -5.69
N HIS A 15 8.97 -4.19 -5.72
CA HIS A 15 8.58 -5.56 -6.10
C HIS A 15 9.17 -6.68 -5.23
N GLY A 16 9.74 -6.33 -4.07
CA GLY A 16 10.27 -7.30 -3.10
C GLY A 16 10.14 -6.75 -1.68
N VAL A 17 9.75 -7.60 -0.72
CA VAL A 17 9.57 -7.18 0.68
C VAL A 17 10.93 -6.83 1.29
N GLU A 18 11.91 -7.72 1.17
CA GLU A 18 13.26 -7.51 1.69
C GLU A 18 13.95 -6.33 0.99
N ASP A 19 13.75 -6.18 -0.31
CA ASP A 19 14.27 -5.06 -1.10
C ASP A 19 13.67 -3.73 -0.62
N PHE A 20 12.36 -3.72 -0.36
CA PHE A 20 11.66 -2.55 0.19
C PHE A 20 12.21 -2.17 1.55
N GLU A 21 12.32 -3.13 2.48
CA GLU A 21 12.82 -2.91 3.83
C GLU A 21 14.26 -2.38 3.83
N VAL A 22 15.13 -2.95 3.02
CA VAL A 22 16.51 -2.49 2.88
C VAL A 22 16.57 -1.06 2.34
N CYS A 23 15.80 -0.76 1.30
CA CYS A 23 15.81 0.59 0.71
C CYS A 23 15.23 1.64 1.66
N VAL A 24 14.08 1.38 2.26
CA VAL A 24 13.42 2.35 3.14
C VAL A 24 14.23 2.62 4.41
N ASN A 25 14.82 1.57 5.00
CA ASN A 25 15.52 1.69 6.27
C ASN A 25 16.97 2.18 6.13
N HIS A 26 17.65 1.84 5.05
CA HIS A 26 19.09 2.12 4.90
C HIS A 26 19.41 3.06 3.72
N TYR A 27 18.55 3.15 2.72
CA TYR A 27 18.78 3.93 1.50
C TYR A 27 17.54 4.75 1.11
N PRO A 28 17.05 5.64 1.99
CA PRO A 28 15.81 6.40 1.75
C PRO A 28 15.86 7.34 0.53
N GLN A 29 17.06 7.59 0.00
CA GLN A 29 17.26 8.35 -1.24
C GLN A 29 16.93 7.55 -2.50
N VAL A 30 16.81 6.22 -2.41
CA VAL A 30 16.43 5.37 -3.55
C VAL A 30 14.90 5.37 -3.67
N PRO A 31 14.35 5.86 -4.79
CA PRO A 31 12.90 5.90 -4.95
C PRO A 31 12.32 4.49 -5.08
N VAL A 32 11.12 4.30 -4.53
CA VAL A 32 10.34 3.08 -4.72
C VAL A 32 9.65 3.16 -6.08
N VAL A 33 10.32 2.64 -7.11
CA VAL A 33 9.79 2.62 -8.48
C VAL A 33 8.89 1.42 -8.66
N VAL A 34 7.67 1.65 -9.18
CA VAL A 34 6.65 0.61 -9.39
C VAL A 34 6.15 0.67 -10.84
N PRO A 35 6.92 0.17 -11.81
CA PRO A 35 6.58 0.25 -13.23
C PRO A 35 5.49 -0.77 -13.64
N VAL A 36 4.55 -1.06 -12.76
CA VAL A 36 3.44 -1.99 -12.98
C VAL A 36 2.14 -1.36 -12.47
N ASP A 37 1.13 -1.26 -13.33
CA ASP A 37 -0.18 -0.73 -12.99
C ASP A 37 -1.06 -1.72 -12.19
N ASP A 38 -2.27 -1.30 -11.82
CA ASP A 38 -3.24 -2.10 -11.06
C ASP A 38 -3.78 -3.31 -11.83
N ALA A 39 -3.66 -3.31 -13.16
CA ALA A 39 -4.03 -4.43 -14.01
C ALA A 39 -2.88 -5.43 -14.25
N GLY A 40 -1.71 -5.22 -13.60
CA GLY A 40 -0.52 -6.04 -13.76
C GLY A 40 0.16 -5.85 -15.12
N ARG A 41 0.08 -4.65 -15.69
CA ARG A 41 0.74 -4.28 -16.94
C ARG A 41 1.90 -3.35 -16.67
N LEU A 42 2.95 -3.48 -17.44
CA LEU A 42 4.08 -2.57 -17.40
C LEU A 42 3.65 -1.17 -17.84
N THR A 43 4.06 -0.15 -17.09
CA THR A 43 3.85 1.26 -17.42
C THR A 43 4.96 1.79 -18.34
N ALA A 44 4.84 3.04 -18.79
CA ALA A 44 5.90 3.71 -19.57
C ALA A 44 7.23 3.81 -18.80
N GLU A 45 7.21 3.78 -17.47
CA GLU A 45 8.42 3.77 -16.63
C GLU A 45 9.29 2.53 -16.86
N ALA A 46 8.70 1.41 -17.28
CA ALA A 46 9.45 0.21 -17.70
C ALA A 46 10.14 0.37 -19.06
N GLY A 47 9.88 1.47 -19.76
CA GLY A 47 10.31 1.75 -21.12
C GLY A 47 9.19 1.54 -22.14
N GLU A 48 9.15 2.40 -23.15
CA GLU A 48 8.08 2.40 -24.16
C GLU A 48 7.90 1.06 -24.88
N LYS A 49 8.98 0.33 -25.08
CA LYS A 49 8.98 -1.00 -25.74
C LYS A 49 8.18 -2.03 -24.94
N PHE A 50 8.09 -1.88 -23.62
CA PHE A 50 7.46 -2.84 -22.74
C PHE A 50 6.11 -2.37 -22.19
N ALA A 51 5.82 -1.08 -22.32
CA ALA A 51 4.59 -0.48 -21.83
C ALA A 51 3.33 -1.21 -22.37
N GLY A 52 2.36 -1.46 -21.48
CA GLY A 52 1.11 -2.15 -21.79
C GLY A 52 1.18 -3.69 -21.80
N LEU A 53 2.37 -4.29 -21.80
CA LEU A 53 2.52 -5.75 -21.69
C LEU A 53 2.14 -6.22 -20.29
N LYS A 54 1.44 -7.36 -20.20
CA LYS A 54 1.27 -8.02 -18.91
C LYS A 54 2.61 -8.54 -18.41
N VAL A 55 2.87 -8.46 -17.11
CA VAL A 55 4.16 -8.86 -16.52
C VAL A 55 4.61 -10.26 -16.91
N TRP A 56 3.69 -11.22 -17.05
CA TRP A 56 4.02 -12.59 -17.43
C TRP A 56 4.35 -12.73 -18.92
N ASP A 57 3.69 -11.95 -19.77
CA ASP A 57 3.93 -11.95 -21.23
C ASP A 57 5.23 -11.19 -21.57
N ALA A 58 5.56 -10.18 -20.75
CA ALA A 58 6.76 -9.35 -20.91
C ALA A 58 8.06 -10.16 -20.79
N ASN A 59 8.10 -11.24 -20.03
CA ASN A 59 9.31 -12.03 -19.79
C ASN A 59 10.01 -12.46 -21.08
N LYS A 60 9.25 -12.91 -22.08
CA LYS A 60 9.79 -13.32 -23.37
C LYS A 60 10.37 -12.15 -24.16
N VAL A 61 9.63 -11.04 -24.19
CA VAL A 61 10.04 -9.83 -24.92
C VAL A 61 11.29 -9.21 -24.29
N ILE A 62 11.37 -9.20 -22.97
CA ILE A 62 12.53 -8.70 -22.22
C ILE A 62 13.75 -9.59 -22.50
N LEU A 63 13.58 -10.91 -22.46
CA LEU A 63 14.66 -11.86 -22.73
C LEU A 63 15.23 -11.69 -24.15
N GLU A 64 14.37 -11.55 -25.16
CA GLU A 64 14.77 -11.27 -26.53
C GLU A 64 15.53 -9.95 -26.63
N HIS A 65 15.04 -8.90 -25.99
CA HIS A 65 15.69 -7.60 -25.98
C HIS A 65 17.09 -7.65 -25.36
N ILE A 66 17.26 -8.34 -24.21
CA ILE A 66 18.56 -8.49 -23.55
C ILE A 66 19.52 -9.29 -24.44
N LYS A 67 19.00 -10.28 -25.17
CA LYS A 67 19.78 -11.06 -26.13
C LYS A 67 20.24 -10.20 -27.33
N GLU A 68 19.33 -9.44 -27.92
CA GLU A 68 19.62 -8.55 -29.04
C GLU A 68 20.64 -7.45 -28.69
N SER A 69 20.55 -6.92 -27.47
CA SER A 69 21.47 -5.90 -26.96
C SER A 69 22.85 -6.46 -26.57
N GLY A 70 23.05 -7.78 -26.62
CA GLY A 70 24.33 -8.43 -26.28
C GLY A 70 24.63 -8.53 -24.77
N HIS A 71 23.62 -8.28 -23.92
CA HIS A 71 23.77 -8.35 -22.46
C HIS A 71 23.33 -9.66 -21.83
N LEU A 72 22.82 -10.62 -22.62
CA LEU A 72 22.40 -11.91 -22.12
C LEU A 72 23.59 -12.86 -21.95
N MET A 73 23.93 -13.21 -20.73
CA MET A 73 25.01 -14.18 -20.44
C MET A 73 24.56 -15.64 -20.58
N GLY A 74 23.33 -15.94 -20.21
CA GLY A 74 22.80 -17.29 -20.27
C GLY A 74 21.35 -17.35 -19.81
N VAL A 75 20.68 -18.46 -20.13
CA VAL A 75 19.30 -18.77 -19.71
C VAL A 75 19.26 -20.18 -19.15
N GLN A 76 18.67 -20.32 -17.99
CA GLN A 76 18.42 -21.62 -17.38
C GLN A 76 16.96 -21.71 -16.95
N HIS A 77 16.29 -22.77 -17.32
CA HIS A 77 14.94 -23.07 -16.83
C HIS A 77 15.04 -23.86 -15.53
N ILE A 78 14.37 -23.37 -14.50
CA ILE A 78 14.27 -24.03 -13.21
C ILE A 78 12.80 -24.28 -12.86
N THR A 79 12.56 -25.32 -12.08
CA THR A 79 11.24 -25.59 -11.48
C THR A 79 11.33 -25.30 -9.99
N HIS A 80 10.47 -24.42 -9.50
CA HIS A 80 10.42 -24.07 -8.10
C HIS A 80 8.98 -23.80 -7.63
N GLN A 81 8.76 -23.76 -6.34
CA GLN A 81 7.47 -23.33 -5.78
C GLN A 81 7.28 -21.83 -5.99
N TYR A 82 6.08 -21.44 -6.39
CA TYR A 82 5.72 -20.05 -6.62
C TYR A 82 4.37 -19.73 -5.97
N PRO A 83 4.22 -18.56 -5.31
CA PRO A 83 2.97 -18.19 -4.65
C PRO A 83 1.87 -17.91 -5.67
N HIS A 84 0.69 -18.48 -5.40
CA HIS A 84 -0.52 -18.32 -6.21
C HIS A 84 -1.64 -17.74 -5.37
N CYS A 85 -2.54 -17.00 -6.02
CA CYS A 85 -3.74 -16.47 -5.39
C CYS A 85 -4.61 -17.64 -4.89
N TRP A 86 -4.96 -17.63 -3.61
CA TRP A 86 -5.80 -18.69 -3.01
C TRP A 86 -7.21 -18.76 -3.61
N ARG A 87 -7.69 -17.68 -4.25
CA ARG A 87 -9.03 -17.60 -4.86
C ARG A 87 -9.06 -18.01 -6.32
N CYS A 88 -8.21 -17.42 -7.17
CA CYS A 88 -8.22 -17.67 -8.61
C CYS A 88 -7.09 -18.58 -9.08
N HIS A 89 -6.19 -18.99 -8.18
CA HIS A 89 -5.05 -19.88 -8.42
C HIS A 89 -4.05 -19.41 -9.50
N HIS A 90 -4.12 -18.13 -9.89
CA HIS A 90 -3.10 -17.54 -10.76
C HIS A 90 -1.87 -17.11 -9.97
N PRO A 91 -0.68 -17.11 -10.58
CA PRO A 91 0.53 -16.61 -9.93
C PRO A 91 0.37 -15.14 -9.56
N ILE A 92 0.94 -14.76 -8.42
CA ILE A 92 0.91 -13.39 -7.92
C ILE A 92 2.25 -12.70 -8.11
N ILE A 93 2.28 -11.37 -8.00
CA ILE A 93 3.49 -10.56 -7.92
C ILE A 93 3.47 -9.76 -6.63
N PHE A 94 4.66 -9.37 -6.15
CA PHE A 94 4.80 -8.34 -5.13
C PHE A 94 4.77 -6.98 -5.82
N ARG A 95 4.04 -6.04 -5.23
CA ARG A 95 3.91 -4.68 -5.73
C ARG A 95 3.67 -3.73 -4.57
N ALA A 96 4.54 -2.74 -4.41
CA ALA A 96 4.32 -1.68 -3.44
C ALA A 96 3.13 -0.81 -3.86
N THR A 97 2.27 -0.49 -2.92
CA THR A 97 1.11 0.39 -3.11
C THR A 97 0.99 1.32 -1.92
N GLU A 98 0.49 2.51 -2.15
CA GLU A 98 0.14 3.42 -1.06
C GLU A 98 -1.03 2.86 -0.28
N GLN A 99 -0.92 2.90 1.05
CA GLN A 99 -1.93 2.35 1.96
C GLN A 99 -2.06 3.24 3.17
N TRP A 100 -3.26 3.26 3.76
CA TRP A 100 -3.50 3.92 5.03
C TRP A 100 -3.23 2.98 6.19
N PHE A 101 -2.36 3.41 7.10
CA PHE A 101 -2.02 2.68 8.31
C PHE A 101 -2.42 3.48 9.55
N CYS A 102 -3.03 2.79 10.51
CA CYS A 102 -3.17 3.29 11.87
C CYS A 102 -1.96 2.84 12.67
N SER A 103 -1.20 3.80 13.20
CA SER A 103 -0.03 3.49 14.03
C SER A 103 -0.50 2.89 15.36
N ILE A 104 -0.16 1.64 15.58
CA ILE A 104 -0.45 0.94 16.85
C ILE A 104 0.47 1.44 17.95
N ASP A 105 1.71 1.77 17.63
CA ASP A 105 2.69 2.27 18.61
C ASP A 105 2.24 3.58 19.25
N ALA A 106 1.46 4.41 18.56
CA ALA A 106 0.96 5.68 19.07
C ALA A 106 0.08 5.55 20.33
N PHE A 107 -0.57 4.40 20.53
CA PHE A 107 -1.48 4.16 21.66
C PHE A 107 -1.21 2.83 22.40
N LYS A 108 -0.13 2.13 22.09
CA LYS A 108 0.23 0.81 22.65
C LYS A 108 0.31 0.84 24.19
N GLU A 109 0.90 1.90 24.74
CA GLU A 109 1.01 2.08 26.19
C GLU A 109 -0.37 2.21 26.88
N ASP A 110 -1.31 2.89 26.24
CA ASP A 110 -2.67 3.01 26.81
C ASP A 110 -3.44 1.70 26.73
N VAL A 111 -3.16 0.89 25.68
CA VAL A 111 -3.71 -0.47 25.58
C VAL A 111 -3.16 -1.36 26.70
N TYR A 112 -1.87 -1.29 27.04
CA TYR A 112 -1.30 -2.05 28.18
C TYR A 112 -1.94 -1.65 29.49
N LYS A 113 -2.09 -0.35 29.78
CA LYS A 113 -2.81 0.12 30.97
C LYS A 113 -4.24 -0.42 31.04
N ALA A 114 -4.93 -0.47 29.90
CA ALA A 114 -6.27 -1.05 29.83
C ALA A 114 -6.26 -2.57 30.10
N ILE A 115 -5.30 -3.31 29.56
CA ILE A 115 -5.12 -4.74 29.81
C ILE A 115 -4.87 -5.00 31.29
N ASP A 116 -4.01 -4.21 31.95
CA ASP A 116 -3.68 -4.31 33.37
C ASP A 116 -4.88 -4.01 34.28
N SER A 117 -5.82 -3.20 33.81
CA SER A 117 -7.03 -2.85 34.57
C SER A 117 -8.12 -3.92 34.54
N VAL A 118 -8.01 -4.92 33.68
CA VAL A 118 -9.01 -5.98 33.50
C VAL A 118 -8.74 -7.15 34.44
N HIS A 119 -9.78 -7.67 35.07
CA HIS A 119 -9.69 -8.94 35.82
C HIS A 119 -9.78 -10.13 34.87
N TRP A 120 -8.66 -10.82 34.68
CA TRP A 120 -8.55 -11.92 33.72
C TRP A 120 -8.92 -13.29 34.36
N GLN A 121 -9.86 -14.00 33.71
CA GLN A 121 -10.25 -15.32 34.06
C GLN A 121 -10.27 -16.24 32.82
N PRO A 122 -9.31 -17.15 32.62
CA PRO A 122 -8.16 -17.46 33.50
C PRO A 122 -7.05 -16.39 33.44
N ALA A 123 -6.19 -16.34 34.44
CA ALA A 123 -5.16 -15.32 34.60
C ALA A 123 -4.18 -15.20 33.40
N TRP A 124 -3.85 -16.32 32.75
CA TRP A 124 -2.97 -16.34 31.57
C TRP A 124 -3.51 -15.51 30.36
N GLY A 125 -4.80 -15.16 30.38
CA GLY A 125 -5.41 -14.29 29.36
C GLY A 125 -4.73 -12.93 29.27
N HIS A 126 -4.26 -12.40 30.40
CA HIS A 126 -3.48 -11.17 30.48
C HIS A 126 -2.23 -11.25 29.60
N ASP A 127 -1.37 -12.22 29.86
CA ASP A 127 -0.09 -12.36 29.15
C ASP A 127 -0.28 -12.63 27.64
N ARG A 128 -1.33 -13.40 27.31
CA ARG A 128 -1.68 -13.65 25.91
C ARG A 128 -2.10 -12.38 25.19
N MET A 129 -2.95 -11.56 25.81
CA MET A 129 -3.40 -10.29 25.22
C MET A 129 -2.24 -9.29 25.10
N ALA A 130 -1.43 -9.15 26.14
CA ALA A 130 -0.24 -8.30 26.12
C ALA A 130 0.75 -8.74 25.03
N GLY A 131 0.98 -10.04 24.86
CA GLY A 131 1.81 -10.59 23.77
C GLY A 131 1.26 -10.24 22.39
N MET A 132 -0.04 -10.38 22.17
CA MET A 132 -0.67 -10.02 20.90
C MET A 132 -0.51 -8.53 20.55
N VAL A 133 -0.53 -7.65 21.56
CA VAL A 133 -0.33 -6.20 21.37
C VAL A 133 1.15 -5.87 21.12
N ARG A 134 2.06 -6.52 21.88
CA ARG A 134 3.51 -6.33 21.75
C ARG A 134 3.99 -6.60 20.34
N ASP A 135 3.55 -7.71 19.76
CA ASP A 135 4.03 -8.20 18.47
C ASP A 135 3.19 -7.66 17.29
N ARG A 136 2.26 -6.74 17.58
CA ARG A 136 1.40 -6.17 16.54
C ARG A 136 2.10 -5.05 15.79
N SER A 137 2.14 -5.21 14.47
CA SER A 137 2.50 -4.15 13.54
C SER A 137 1.35 -3.15 13.36
N ASP A 138 1.63 -2.03 12.73
CA ASP A 138 0.64 -1.04 12.33
C ASP A 138 -0.53 -1.67 11.56
N TRP A 139 -1.71 -1.14 11.78
CA TRP A 139 -2.93 -1.68 11.19
C TRP A 139 -3.22 -1.01 9.85
N CYS A 140 -3.05 -1.76 8.75
CA CYS A 140 -3.52 -1.33 7.43
C CYS A 140 -5.05 -1.29 7.44
N ILE A 141 -5.60 -0.08 7.35
CA ILE A 141 -7.06 0.16 7.36
C ILE A 141 -7.64 0.26 5.95
N SER A 142 -6.83 0.61 4.94
CA SER A 142 -7.26 0.66 3.55
C SER A 142 -7.49 -0.74 2.95
N ARG A 143 -8.38 -0.82 1.98
CA ARG A 143 -8.68 -2.02 1.21
C ARG A 143 -8.79 -1.64 -0.27
N GLN A 144 -8.29 -2.50 -1.16
CA GLN A 144 -8.31 -2.31 -2.62
C GLN A 144 -9.57 -2.93 -3.24
N ARG A 145 -10.69 -2.89 -2.52
CA ARG A 145 -11.99 -3.42 -2.97
C ARG A 145 -13.07 -2.40 -2.67
N VAL A 146 -13.95 -2.19 -3.62
CA VAL A 146 -15.16 -1.35 -3.46
C VAL A 146 -16.18 -2.10 -2.60
N TRP A 147 -15.80 -2.43 -1.37
CA TRP A 147 -16.64 -3.10 -0.40
C TRP A 147 -16.32 -2.58 1.00
N GLY A 148 -17.31 -2.04 1.64
CA GLY A 148 -17.21 -1.50 2.99
C GLY A 148 -17.47 0.00 3.05
N VAL A 149 -17.10 0.61 4.17
CA VAL A 149 -17.22 2.05 4.38
C VAL A 149 -15.96 2.73 3.83
N PRO A 150 -16.08 3.76 2.99
CA PRO A 150 -14.95 4.52 2.48
C PRO A 150 -14.15 5.19 3.61
N ILE A 151 -12.85 5.37 3.40
CA ILE A 151 -12.00 6.14 4.30
C ILE A 151 -12.22 7.64 4.01
N PRO A 152 -12.58 8.48 4.99
CA PRO A 152 -12.98 9.86 4.76
C PRO A 152 -11.76 10.78 4.59
N VAL A 153 -10.91 10.48 3.63
CA VAL A 153 -9.73 11.26 3.27
C VAL A 153 -9.96 11.96 1.94
N PHE A 154 -9.43 13.17 1.83
CA PHE A 154 -9.50 13.98 0.63
C PHE A 154 -8.08 14.37 0.19
N TYR A 155 -7.90 14.63 -1.08
CA TYR A 155 -6.65 15.12 -1.64
C TYR A 155 -6.85 16.49 -2.29
N CYS A 156 -5.91 17.37 -2.07
CA CYS A 156 -5.90 18.67 -2.74
C CYS A 156 -5.50 18.48 -4.20
N LYS A 157 -6.35 18.81 -5.15
CA LYS A 157 -6.07 18.68 -6.59
C LYS A 157 -4.87 19.52 -7.06
N LYS A 158 -4.53 20.61 -6.33
CA LYS A 158 -3.42 21.49 -6.69
C LYS A 158 -2.05 20.95 -6.28
N CYS A 159 -1.93 20.39 -5.06
CA CYS A 159 -0.64 20.00 -4.49
C CYS A 159 -0.53 18.51 -4.16
N GLY A 160 -1.59 17.73 -4.34
CA GLY A 160 -1.63 16.29 -4.05
C GLY A 160 -1.61 15.91 -2.56
N LYS A 161 -1.51 16.86 -1.65
CA LYS A 161 -1.49 16.57 -0.22
C LYS A 161 -2.84 16.05 0.24
N TYR A 162 -2.80 15.03 1.11
CA TYR A 162 -4.00 14.54 1.79
C TYR A 162 -4.54 15.58 2.79
N HIS A 163 -5.82 15.52 3.03
CA HIS A 163 -6.54 16.39 3.94
C HIS A 163 -7.50 15.55 4.78
N ILE A 164 -7.29 15.57 6.07
CA ILE A 164 -8.13 14.92 7.07
C ILE A 164 -8.14 15.80 8.32
N THR A 165 -9.32 16.30 8.67
CA THR A 165 -9.54 17.18 9.83
C THR A 165 -10.77 16.72 10.59
N ASP A 166 -10.93 17.19 11.83
CA ASP A 166 -12.15 16.93 12.60
C ASP A 166 -13.40 17.41 11.86
N ALA A 167 -13.30 18.56 11.16
CA ALA A 167 -14.40 19.11 10.40
C ALA A 167 -14.73 18.27 9.16
N SER A 168 -13.71 17.77 8.43
CA SER A 168 -13.93 16.87 7.29
C SER A 168 -14.54 15.55 7.73
N ILE A 169 -14.03 14.93 8.79
CA ILE A 169 -14.57 13.68 9.35
C ILE A 169 -16.02 13.89 9.81
N LYS A 170 -16.29 15.01 10.50
CA LYS A 170 -17.66 15.31 10.94
C LYS A 170 -18.62 15.48 9.77
N ALA A 171 -18.22 16.18 8.72
CA ALA A 171 -19.05 16.39 7.54
C ALA A 171 -19.42 15.04 6.89
N VAL A 172 -18.45 14.14 6.71
CA VAL A 172 -18.70 12.80 6.18
C VAL A 172 -19.59 11.98 7.12
N SER A 173 -19.31 12.02 8.42
CA SER A 173 -20.13 11.32 9.42
C SER A 173 -21.57 11.76 9.42
N ASP A 174 -21.81 13.08 9.35
CA ASP A 174 -23.18 13.64 9.30
C ASP A 174 -23.90 13.27 7.99
N LEU A 175 -23.18 13.27 6.88
CA LEU A 175 -23.70 12.81 5.58
C LEU A 175 -24.10 11.32 5.63
N PHE A 176 -23.21 10.46 6.15
CA PHE A 176 -23.47 9.02 6.25
C PHE A 176 -24.59 8.69 7.22
N ARG A 177 -24.75 9.45 8.30
CA ARG A 177 -25.87 9.31 9.22
C ARG A 177 -27.21 9.60 8.55
N LYS A 178 -27.22 10.53 7.61
CA LYS A 178 -28.43 10.95 6.91
C LYS A 178 -28.77 10.04 5.72
N GLU A 179 -27.78 9.63 4.91
CA GLU A 179 -27.99 9.00 3.60
C GLU A 179 -27.29 7.63 3.44
N GLY A 180 -26.53 7.19 4.47
CA GLY A 180 -25.74 5.97 4.38
C GLY A 180 -24.37 6.19 3.70
N SER A 181 -23.52 5.17 3.73
CA SER A 181 -22.13 5.24 3.20
C SER A 181 -22.06 5.39 1.69
N ASP A 182 -23.12 4.97 0.96
CA ASP A 182 -23.18 5.10 -0.50
C ASP A 182 -23.20 6.57 -0.96
N ALA A 183 -23.54 7.49 -0.06
CA ALA A 183 -23.44 8.93 -0.30
C ALA A 183 -22.03 9.38 -0.70
N TRP A 184 -20.98 8.65 -0.28
CA TRP A 184 -19.62 8.90 -0.70
C TRP A 184 -19.46 8.87 -2.22
N TYR A 185 -20.12 7.93 -2.88
CA TYR A 185 -20.03 7.76 -4.33
C TYR A 185 -20.99 8.68 -5.10
N LYS A 186 -22.00 9.21 -4.41
CA LYS A 186 -23.05 10.05 -5.00
C LYS A 186 -22.66 11.52 -5.13
N TYR A 187 -21.90 12.05 -4.16
CA TYR A 187 -21.53 13.46 -4.08
C TYR A 187 -20.06 13.68 -4.41
N ASP A 188 -19.71 14.81 -4.99
CA ASP A 188 -18.31 15.20 -5.18
C ASP A 188 -17.65 15.67 -3.87
N ALA A 189 -16.31 15.65 -3.82
CA ALA A 189 -15.56 16.05 -2.63
C ALA A 189 -15.92 17.49 -2.19
N ASN A 190 -16.07 18.39 -3.14
CA ASN A 190 -16.38 19.80 -2.89
C ASN A 190 -17.83 20.04 -2.40
N ASP A 191 -18.72 19.05 -2.56
CA ASP A 191 -20.08 19.07 -2.04
C ASP A 191 -20.16 18.51 -0.61
N ILE A 192 -19.23 17.62 -0.26
CA ILE A 192 -19.15 16.99 1.07
C ILE A 192 -18.44 17.90 2.06
N LEU A 193 -17.30 18.46 1.64
CA LEU A 193 -16.48 19.27 2.52
C LEU A 193 -17.09 20.65 2.78
N PRO A 194 -17.00 21.15 4.04
CA PRO A 194 -17.35 22.55 4.34
C PRO A 194 -16.50 23.51 3.50
N LYS A 195 -17.11 24.56 3.00
CA LYS A 195 -16.41 25.60 2.22
C LYS A 195 -15.31 26.34 2.98
N THR A 196 -15.27 26.16 4.29
CA THR A 196 -14.22 26.67 5.19
C THR A 196 -12.94 25.85 5.15
N GLU A 197 -13.00 24.62 4.59
CA GLU A 197 -11.83 23.76 4.48
C GLU A 197 -10.94 24.24 3.33
N VAL A 198 -9.72 24.62 3.68
CA VAL A 198 -8.70 25.15 2.78
C VAL A 198 -7.40 24.37 2.99
N CYS A 199 -6.77 23.96 1.90
CA CYS A 199 -5.47 23.31 1.96
C CYS A 199 -4.38 24.29 2.40
N GLU A 200 -3.31 23.78 2.99
CA GLU A 200 -2.10 24.57 3.32
C GLU A 200 -1.54 25.37 2.13
N CYS A 201 -1.76 24.89 0.91
CA CYS A 201 -1.36 25.60 -0.32
C CYS A 201 -2.33 26.71 -0.75
N GLY A 202 -3.39 26.98 0.03
CA GLY A 202 -4.42 27.98 -0.22
C GLY A 202 -5.51 27.55 -1.23
N ALA A 203 -5.49 26.33 -1.72
CA ALA A 203 -6.53 25.82 -2.62
C ALA A 203 -7.69 25.18 -1.84
N SER A 204 -8.88 25.15 -2.46
CA SER A 204 -10.10 24.56 -1.91
C SER A 204 -10.79 23.63 -2.91
N ASP A 205 -10.04 23.02 -3.84
CA ASP A 205 -10.53 22.03 -4.78
C ASP A 205 -9.98 20.65 -4.40
N TRP A 206 -10.91 19.70 -4.19
CA TRP A 206 -10.64 18.46 -3.54
C TRP A 206 -11.03 17.26 -4.38
N GLU A 207 -10.32 16.18 -4.19
CA GLU A 207 -10.61 14.84 -4.69
C GLU A 207 -10.76 13.88 -3.50
N LYS A 208 -11.63 12.89 -3.64
CA LYS A 208 -11.81 11.85 -2.61
C LYS A 208 -10.76 10.75 -2.76
N ASP A 209 -10.43 10.12 -1.66
CA ASP A 209 -9.70 8.84 -1.68
C ASP A 209 -10.52 7.81 -2.48
N PRO A 210 -9.93 7.10 -3.46
CA PRO A 210 -10.64 6.21 -4.38
C PRO A 210 -11.28 4.97 -3.75
#